data_dac30861f19e08fe755ef3b8445700aa
#
_entry.id   dac30861f19e08fe755ef3b8445700aa
#
_cell.length_a   1.000
_cell.length_b   1.000
_cell.length_c   1.000
_cell.angle_alpha   90.00
_cell.angle_beta   90.00
_cell.angle_gamma   90.00
#
_symmetry.space_group_name_H-M   'P 1'
#
loop_
_entity.id
_entity.type
_entity.pdbx_description
1 polymer ?
#
loop_
_entity_poly.entity_id
_entity_poly.type
_entity_poly.pdbx_seq_one_letter_code
_entity_poly.pdbx_strand_id
1 'polypeptide(L)'
;MDFQIVYASQLEQVLRESRGLLIDIRESEDYNAGHWPGAINYPYEMFESNNLRLPRNRKMILYCEQGGGSMQIARKLGREGYRVATVVGGYE
;
A
#
# COMPACT_ATOMS: atom_id res chain seq x y z
N MET A 1 -4.06 14.12 -9.28
CA MET A 1 -3.23 13.29 -8.39
C MET A 1 -3.44 11.83 -8.78
N ASP A 2 -2.36 11.09 -8.92
CA ASP A 2 -2.43 9.72 -9.43
C ASP A 2 -2.78 8.69 -8.36
N PHE A 3 -3.01 9.12 -7.14
CA PHE A 3 -3.35 8.22 -6.04
C PHE A 3 -4.20 8.94 -5.00
N GLN A 4 -4.88 8.13 -4.19
CA GLN A 4 -5.73 8.61 -3.12
C GLN A 4 -4.99 8.56 -1.78
N ILE A 5 -5.29 9.50 -0.90
CA ILE A 5 -4.78 9.49 0.47
C ILE A 5 -5.89 8.99 1.39
N VAL A 6 -5.57 8.04 2.26
CA VAL A 6 -6.50 7.45 3.20
C VAL A 6 -5.94 7.60 4.60
N TYR A 7 -6.76 8.05 5.55
CA TYR A 7 -6.36 8.09 6.94
C TYR A 7 -6.60 6.73 7.59
N ALA A 8 -5.78 6.40 8.59
CA ALA A 8 -5.89 5.11 9.26
C ALA A 8 -7.31 4.84 9.78
N SER A 9 -7.98 5.89 10.24
CA SER A 9 -9.36 5.77 10.72
C SER A 9 -10.37 5.39 9.63
N GLN A 10 -10.01 5.58 8.37
CA GLN A 10 -10.87 5.28 7.23
C GLN A 10 -10.54 3.96 6.56
N LEU A 11 -9.44 3.35 6.99
CA LEU A 11 -8.87 2.19 6.27
C LEU A 11 -9.85 1.04 6.15
N GLU A 12 -10.50 0.66 7.23
CA GLU A 12 -11.40 -0.48 7.23
C GLU A 12 -12.55 -0.28 6.24
N GLN A 13 -13.12 0.93 6.22
CA GLN A 13 -14.21 1.26 5.31
C GLN A 13 -13.74 1.23 3.86
N VAL A 14 -12.57 1.82 3.58
CA VAL A 14 -12.03 1.86 2.22
C VAL A 14 -11.74 0.45 1.71
N LEU A 15 -11.17 -0.41 2.55
CA LEU A 15 -10.91 -1.80 2.18
C LEU A 15 -12.20 -2.52 1.82
N ARG A 16 -13.24 -2.33 2.64
CA ARG A 16 -14.52 -2.98 2.44
C ARG A 16 -15.21 -2.52 1.16
N GLU A 17 -15.26 -1.21 0.95
CA GLU A 17 -15.95 -0.63 -0.20
C GLU A 17 -15.24 -0.90 -1.52
N SER A 18 -13.91 -0.84 -1.52
CA SER A 18 -13.13 -0.98 -2.75
C SER A 18 -12.72 -2.42 -3.04
N ARG A 19 -12.87 -3.33 -2.06
CA ARG A 19 -12.30 -4.68 -2.10
C ARG A 19 -10.81 -4.62 -2.39
N GLY A 20 -10.16 -3.60 -1.83
CA GLY A 20 -8.75 -3.34 -2.08
C GLY A 20 -7.84 -4.38 -1.46
N LEU A 21 -6.61 -4.37 -1.91
CA LEU A 21 -5.55 -5.22 -1.38
C LEU A 21 -4.67 -4.35 -0.48
N LEU A 22 -4.58 -4.72 0.79
CA LEU A 22 -3.77 -3.99 1.76
C LEU A 22 -2.34 -4.49 1.69
N ILE A 23 -1.41 -3.59 1.44
CA ILE A 23 0.00 -3.95 1.21
C ILE A 23 0.89 -3.22 2.19
N ASP A 24 1.65 -4.00 2.96
CA ASP A 24 2.68 -3.51 3.85
C ASP A 24 3.99 -3.47 3.07
N ILE A 25 4.54 -2.28 2.87
CA ILE A 25 5.78 -2.12 2.09
C ILE A 25 7.03 -2.06 2.96
N ARG A 26 6.89 -2.33 4.26
CA ARG A 26 8.04 -2.35 5.17
C ARG A 26 8.89 -3.59 4.92
N GLU A 27 10.05 -3.64 5.55
CA GLU A 27 10.90 -4.82 5.50
C GLU A 27 10.16 -6.03 6.08
N SER A 28 10.50 -7.22 5.58
CA SER A 28 9.83 -8.45 6.00
C SER A 28 9.94 -8.69 7.51
N GLU A 29 11.05 -8.28 8.12
CA GLU A 29 11.23 -8.41 9.57
C GLU A 29 10.17 -7.63 10.33
N ASP A 30 9.89 -6.41 9.89
CA ASP A 30 8.89 -5.56 10.54
C ASP A 30 7.50 -6.12 10.34
N TYR A 31 7.20 -6.58 9.15
CA TYR A 31 5.92 -7.20 8.85
C TYR A 31 5.69 -8.42 9.74
N ASN A 32 6.71 -9.26 9.89
CA ASN A 32 6.60 -10.48 10.69
C ASN A 32 6.46 -10.19 12.18
N ALA A 33 7.00 -9.06 12.64
CA ALA A 33 6.88 -8.64 14.03
C ALA A 33 5.47 -8.13 14.35
N GLY A 34 4.75 -7.66 13.35
CA GLY A 34 3.38 -7.19 13.51
C GLY A 34 2.96 -6.41 12.28
N HIS A 35 1.71 -6.60 11.86
CA HIS A 35 1.16 -5.89 10.72
C HIS A 35 -0.36 -5.79 10.87
N TRP A 36 -0.98 -4.94 10.08
CA TRP A 36 -2.44 -4.83 10.11
C TRP A 36 -3.08 -6.09 9.56
N PRO A 37 -4.21 -6.53 10.16
CA PRO A 37 -4.89 -7.76 9.73
C PRO A 37 -5.22 -7.75 8.24
N GLY A 38 -4.90 -8.85 7.57
CA GLY A 38 -5.19 -9.01 6.16
C GLY A 38 -4.13 -8.42 5.22
N ALA A 39 -3.13 -7.72 5.75
CA ALA A 39 -2.10 -7.14 4.91
C ALA A 39 -1.16 -8.21 4.37
N ILE A 40 -0.73 -8.02 3.12
CA ILE A 40 0.36 -8.82 2.56
C ILE A 40 1.62 -7.98 2.56
N ASN A 41 2.77 -8.63 2.60
CA ASN A 41 4.04 -7.94 2.60
C ASN A 41 4.61 -7.89 1.18
N TYR A 42 4.90 -6.68 0.73
CA TYR A 42 5.55 -6.45 -0.55
C TYR A 42 6.55 -5.33 -0.31
N PRO A 43 7.76 -5.68 0.15
CA PRO A 43 8.75 -4.68 0.58
C PRO A 43 9.07 -3.64 -0.50
N TYR A 44 9.40 -2.44 -0.03
CA TYR A 44 9.68 -1.28 -0.89
C TYR A 44 10.57 -1.63 -2.09
N GLU A 45 11.64 -2.36 -1.85
CA GLU A 45 12.62 -2.68 -2.90
C GLU A 45 12.05 -3.51 -4.04
N MET A 46 10.99 -4.27 -3.78
CA MET A 46 10.36 -5.08 -4.82
C MET A 46 9.64 -4.23 -5.86
N PHE A 47 9.27 -3.01 -5.50
CA PHE A 47 8.62 -2.10 -6.45
C PHE A 47 9.60 -1.46 -7.42
N GLU A 48 10.90 -1.60 -7.19
CA GLU A 48 11.91 -1.12 -8.12
C GLU A 48 12.08 -2.05 -9.31
N SER A 49 11.58 -3.27 -9.19
CA SER A 49 11.60 -4.23 -10.28
C SER A 49 10.60 -3.84 -11.36
N ASN A 50 10.94 -4.13 -12.62
CA ASN A 50 10.01 -3.91 -13.73
C ASN A 50 9.04 -5.07 -13.90
N ASN A 51 9.11 -6.06 -13.05
CA ASN A 51 8.28 -7.28 -13.14
C ASN A 51 7.25 -7.33 -12.03
N LEU A 52 6.55 -6.22 -11.82
CA LEU A 52 5.50 -6.17 -10.81
C LEU A 52 4.35 -7.09 -11.22
N ARG A 53 3.91 -7.91 -10.26
CA ARG A 53 2.81 -8.87 -10.50
C ARG A 53 1.64 -8.53 -9.59
N LEU A 54 1.20 -7.28 -9.67
CA LEU A 54 0.07 -6.79 -8.89
C LEU A 54 -1.18 -6.75 -9.76
N PRO A 55 -2.33 -7.12 -9.22
CA PRO A 55 -3.57 -7.09 -9.99
C PRO A 55 -3.96 -5.65 -10.33
N ARG A 56 -4.39 -5.45 -11.58
CA ARG A 56 -4.83 -4.13 -12.03
C ARG A 56 -6.31 -3.89 -11.78
N ASN A 57 -7.05 -4.93 -11.45
CA ASN A 57 -8.48 -4.84 -11.21
C ASN A 57 -8.83 -4.66 -9.73
N ARG A 58 -7.84 -4.49 -8.88
CA ARG A 58 -8.03 -4.23 -7.46
C ARG A 58 -7.29 -2.97 -7.06
N LYS A 59 -7.85 -2.21 -6.15
CA LYS A 59 -7.18 -1.05 -5.59
C LYS A 59 -6.05 -1.51 -4.67
N MET A 60 -4.86 -0.95 -4.88
CA MET A 60 -3.71 -1.21 -4.01
C MET A 60 -3.72 -0.18 -2.89
N ILE A 61 -3.77 -0.62 -1.65
CA ILE A 61 -3.75 0.28 -0.49
C ILE A 61 -2.48 0.03 0.27
N LEU A 62 -1.57 0.99 0.19
CA LEU A 62 -0.20 0.84 0.68
C LEU A 62 -0.02 1.50 2.04
N TYR A 63 0.76 0.89 2.90
CA TYR A 63 1.18 1.55 4.12
C TYR A 63 2.62 1.19 4.46
N CYS A 64 3.26 2.08 5.20
CA CYS A 64 4.60 1.88 5.73
C CYS A 64 4.64 2.44 7.13
N GLU A 65 5.84 2.57 7.70
CA GLU A 65 5.99 3.04 9.07
C GLU A 65 5.64 4.50 9.24
N GLN A 66 6.06 5.35 8.29
CA GLN A 66 5.93 6.80 8.41
C GLN A 66 5.23 7.47 7.22
N GLY A 67 4.76 6.70 6.27
CA GLY A 67 3.99 7.23 5.14
C GLY A 67 4.80 7.73 3.96
N GLY A 68 6.08 8.09 4.14
CA GLY A 68 6.89 8.65 3.06
C GLY A 68 7.17 7.68 1.93
N GLY A 69 7.58 6.46 2.29
CA GLY A 69 7.88 5.44 1.28
C GLY A 69 6.65 5.02 0.50
N SER A 70 5.51 4.89 1.20
CA SER A 70 4.28 4.49 0.52
C SER A 70 3.79 5.54 -0.47
N MET A 71 4.03 6.83 -0.18
CA MET A 71 3.67 7.88 -1.14
C MET A 71 4.48 7.80 -2.42
N GLN A 72 5.77 7.50 -2.32
CA GLN A 72 6.61 7.35 -3.51
C GLN A 72 6.14 6.18 -4.38
N ILE A 73 5.85 5.06 -3.76
CA ILE A 73 5.35 3.88 -4.48
C ILE A 73 3.97 4.15 -5.07
N ALA A 74 3.09 4.79 -4.31
CA ALA A 74 1.75 5.12 -4.80
C ALA A 74 1.81 5.99 -6.04
N ARG A 75 2.70 6.98 -6.05
CA ARG A 75 2.88 7.85 -7.21
C ARG A 75 3.36 7.08 -8.42
N LYS A 76 4.32 6.17 -8.22
CA LYS A 76 4.82 5.33 -9.30
C LYS A 76 3.72 4.44 -9.88
N LEU A 77 3.00 3.75 -9.03
CA LEU A 77 1.93 2.85 -9.46
C LEU A 77 0.79 3.60 -10.15
N GLY A 78 0.44 4.77 -9.62
CA GLY A 78 -0.58 5.60 -10.24
C GLY A 78 -0.23 6.00 -11.66
N ARG A 79 1.04 6.35 -11.89
CA ARG A 79 1.52 6.68 -13.25
C ARG A 79 1.46 5.50 -14.19
N GLU A 80 1.56 4.30 -13.66
CA GLU A 80 1.51 3.07 -14.44
C GLU A 80 0.09 2.54 -14.62
N GLY A 81 -0.90 3.30 -14.16
CA GLY A 81 -2.30 2.97 -14.38
C GLY A 81 -2.95 2.13 -13.29
N TYR A 82 -2.27 1.86 -12.20
CA TYR A 82 -2.88 1.16 -11.08
C TYR A 82 -3.80 2.07 -10.29
N ARG A 83 -4.86 1.51 -9.75
CA ARG A 83 -5.68 2.20 -8.76
C ARG A 83 -5.01 2.03 -7.42
N VAL A 84 -4.59 3.12 -6.82
CA VAL A 84 -3.75 3.06 -5.63
C VAL A 84 -4.10 4.12 -4.60
N ALA A 85 -3.96 3.76 -3.34
CA ALA A 85 -4.10 4.68 -2.22
C ALA A 85 -2.92 4.45 -1.27
N THR A 86 -2.60 5.46 -0.50
CA THR A 86 -1.59 5.35 0.56
C THR A 86 -2.20 5.78 1.88
N VAL A 87 -1.86 5.07 2.94
CA VAL A 87 -2.36 5.37 4.29
C VAL A 87 -1.42 6.35 4.97
N VAL A 88 -1.96 7.49 5.40
CA VAL A 88 -1.18 8.45 6.20
C VAL A 88 -1.26 8.06 7.66
N GLY A 89 -0.17 8.34 8.38
CA GLY A 89 -0.03 7.96 9.76
C GLY A 89 0.75 6.68 9.96
N GLY A 90 0.78 5.83 8.95
CA GLY A 90 1.61 4.63 8.99
C GLY A 90 1.22 3.62 10.06
N TYR A 91 1.98 2.55 10.11
CA TYR A 91 1.84 1.49 11.12
C TYR A 91 2.77 1.79 12.29
N GLU A 92 2.25 1.72 13.48
CA GLU A 92 3.05 1.87 14.70
C GLU A 92 3.10 0.59 15.51
#